data_371530329cdc5bc904be82645a2e8f0b
#
_entry.id   371530329cdc5bc904be82645a2e8f0b
#
_cell.length_a   1.000
_cell.length_b   1.000
_cell.length_c   1.000
_cell.angle_alpha   90.00
_cell.angle_beta   90.00
_cell.angle_gamma   90.00
#
_symmetry.space_group_name_H-M   'P 1'
#
loop_
_entity.id
_entity.type
_entity.pdbx_description
1 polymer ?
#
loop_
_entity_poly.entity_id
_entity_poly.type
_entity_poly.pdbx_seq_one_letter_code
_entity_poly.pdbx_strand_id
1 'polypeptide(L)'
;MKKIISFIFLTLTLAMPPAFAMLSMELTRGVSGAIPISIIPFSGSDSSPQNVSTIVSNDLQNSGRFKVSTRESGDNIVKGQVKNVGTDRYEVSFQLLDGLRGKGQEAVALSKSFTISGGELRKVSHRISDMIYQHITGSRGIFSTKIAYVVVQRSPGQSRYVLEVSDQDGYNPRPLLTSSEPIMSPSWAPNGRQIAYVSFEGRKANIIVQDVATGSRQVLSSFPGINGAPSWSPDGRKLALVLSKSGSPNIYVMDIGSRSLKQITNDFYINTEPSWSPDGRTLLFTSNRGGGPQIYQTSVASGSTSRVSYDGAYNARGSFASDGRHVAMIHRTSGNYNIAILDLDAGTTRVLTPSNGDSSSPSIAPNGSMILYDTVYNGRNVLGMVSADGSVQLVLPARAGDAQDPAWSPFLG
;
A
#
# COMPACT_ATOMS: atom_id res chain seq x y z
N MET A 1 -66.08 -25.78 -31.00
CA MET A 1 -65.17 -26.20 -29.90
C MET A 1 -63.76 -25.97 -30.35
N LYS A 2 -63.13 -24.83 -29.91
CA LYS A 2 -61.73 -24.49 -30.20
C LYS A 2 -60.94 -24.78 -28.92
N LYS A 3 -59.99 -25.71 -28.98
CA LYS A 3 -59.07 -26.05 -27.91
C LYS A 3 -57.93 -25.01 -27.92
N ILE A 4 -57.77 -24.23 -26.85
CA ILE A 4 -56.64 -23.36 -26.63
C ILE A 4 -55.59 -24.20 -25.88
N ILE A 5 -54.43 -24.40 -26.55
CA ILE A 5 -53.24 -25.02 -25.95
C ILE A 5 -52.40 -23.87 -25.38
N SER A 6 -52.31 -23.81 -24.00
CA SER A 6 -51.49 -22.85 -23.30
C SER A 6 -50.05 -23.39 -23.19
N PHE A 7 -49.12 -22.75 -23.87
CA PHE A 7 -47.67 -23.05 -23.73
C PHE A 7 -47.12 -22.28 -22.54
N ILE A 8 -46.77 -22.99 -21.46
CA ILE A 8 -46.02 -22.41 -20.32
C ILE A 8 -44.54 -22.39 -20.71
N PHE A 9 -44.01 -21.19 -20.95
CA PHE A 9 -42.56 -20.97 -21.06
C PHE A 9 -41.91 -20.94 -19.69
N LEU A 10 -41.21 -22.03 -19.33
CA LEU A 10 -40.40 -22.08 -18.11
C LEU A 10 -39.06 -21.40 -18.40
N THR A 11 -38.89 -20.13 -18.00
CA THR A 11 -37.63 -19.44 -18.09
C THR A 11 -36.70 -19.93 -16.99
N LEU A 12 -35.74 -20.77 -17.39
CA LEU A 12 -34.63 -21.21 -16.55
C LEU A 12 -33.62 -20.06 -16.43
N THR A 13 -33.67 -19.28 -15.36
CA THR A 13 -32.65 -18.30 -15.03
C THR A 13 -31.38 -19.04 -14.57
N LEU A 14 -30.42 -19.22 -15.44
CA LEU A 14 -29.06 -19.61 -15.04
C LEU A 14 -28.50 -18.47 -14.15
N ALA A 15 -28.40 -18.71 -12.87
CA ALA A 15 -27.61 -17.89 -11.96
C ALA A 15 -26.12 -18.11 -12.32
N MET A 16 -25.54 -17.20 -13.10
CA MET A 16 -24.09 -17.16 -13.29
C MET A 16 -23.45 -16.88 -11.94
N PRO A 17 -22.47 -17.67 -11.49
CA PRO A 17 -21.68 -17.32 -10.31
C PRO A 17 -20.99 -15.97 -10.58
N PRO A 18 -20.84 -15.09 -9.56
CA PRO A 18 -20.12 -13.85 -9.73
C PRO A 18 -18.69 -14.17 -10.20
N ALA A 19 -18.37 -13.77 -11.42
CA ALA A 19 -16.99 -13.80 -11.91
C ALA A 19 -16.17 -12.89 -10.98
N PHE A 20 -15.35 -13.48 -10.14
CA PHE A 20 -14.36 -12.74 -9.37
C PHE A 20 -13.34 -12.20 -10.37
N ALA A 21 -13.53 -10.95 -10.80
CA ALA A 21 -12.56 -10.25 -11.59
C ALA A 21 -11.29 -10.09 -10.75
N MET A 22 -10.24 -10.85 -11.10
CA MET A 22 -8.92 -10.66 -10.50
C MET A 22 -8.41 -9.26 -10.89
N LEU A 23 -7.95 -8.48 -9.91
CA LEU A 23 -7.12 -7.31 -10.18
C LEU A 23 -5.86 -7.82 -10.90
N SER A 24 -5.65 -7.43 -12.15
CA SER A 24 -4.40 -7.67 -12.85
C SER A 24 -3.56 -6.41 -12.74
N MET A 25 -2.40 -6.52 -12.09
CA MET A 25 -1.39 -5.47 -12.17
C MET A 25 -0.90 -5.38 -13.61
N GLU A 26 -1.02 -4.21 -14.23
CA GLU A 26 -0.44 -3.93 -15.53
C GLU A 26 0.91 -3.25 -15.35
N LEU A 27 1.98 -3.91 -15.81
CA LEU A 27 3.32 -3.32 -15.89
C LEU A 27 3.36 -2.37 -17.08
N THR A 28 3.40 -1.07 -16.81
CA THR A 28 3.41 -0.03 -17.87
C THR A 28 4.82 0.37 -18.31
N ARG A 29 5.86 -0.01 -17.56
CA ARG A 29 7.26 0.27 -17.89
C ARG A 29 8.20 -0.81 -17.34
N GLY A 30 9.09 -1.36 -18.17
CA GLY A 30 10.09 -2.38 -17.82
C GLY A 30 11.45 -1.81 -17.44
N VAL A 31 12.28 -2.60 -16.74
CA VAL A 31 13.60 -2.21 -16.21
C VAL A 31 14.72 -2.70 -17.12
N SER A 32 15.64 -1.80 -17.47
CA SER A 32 16.96 -2.20 -17.95
C SER A 32 17.84 -2.56 -16.73
N GLY A 33 18.44 -3.76 -16.73
CA GLY A 33 19.31 -4.23 -15.62
C GLY A 33 18.60 -5.09 -14.56
N ALA A 34 17.38 -5.58 -14.84
CA ALA A 34 16.70 -6.53 -13.97
C ALA A 34 17.46 -7.87 -13.87
N ILE A 35 17.53 -8.42 -12.66
CA ILE A 35 18.23 -9.68 -12.37
C ILE A 35 17.47 -10.84 -13.02
N PRO A 36 18.10 -11.64 -13.90
CA PRO A 36 17.46 -12.83 -14.48
C PRO A 36 17.16 -13.85 -13.39
N ILE A 37 15.93 -14.39 -13.40
CA ILE A 37 15.51 -15.48 -12.53
C ILE A 37 14.56 -16.41 -13.26
N SER A 38 14.75 -17.71 -13.10
CA SER A 38 13.89 -18.75 -13.66
C SER A 38 12.99 -19.32 -12.59
N ILE A 39 11.67 -19.15 -12.75
CA ILE A 39 10.67 -19.77 -11.86
C ILE A 39 10.05 -20.94 -12.61
N ILE A 40 10.54 -22.13 -12.30
CA ILE A 40 10.01 -23.34 -12.91
C ILE A 40 8.64 -23.65 -12.29
N PRO A 41 7.61 -23.97 -13.10
CA PRO A 41 6.30 -24.34 -12.57
C PRO A 41 6.42 -25.41 -11.47
N PHE A 42 5.84 -25.13 -10.30
CA PHE A 42 5.93 -26.07 -9.18
C PHE A 42 5.09 -27.31 -9.49
N SER A 43 5.66 -28.49 -9.33
CA SER A 43 4.92 -29.74 -9.53
C SER A 43 3.72 -29.80 -8.56
N GLY A 44 2.56 -30.23 -9.08
CA GLY A 44 1.31 -30.30 -8.32
C GLY A 44 0.60 -28.95 -8.08
N SER A 45 1.15 -27.83 -8.54
CA SER A 45 0.56 -26.49 -8.35
C SER A 45 -0.77 -26.31 -9.10
N ASP A 46 -0.93 -26.96 -10.27
CA ASP A 46 -2.15 -26.81 -11.09
C ASP A 46 -3.38 -27.49 -10.46
N SER A 47 -3.17 -28.46 -9.57
CA SER A 47 -4.24 -29.15 -8.83
C SER A 47 -4.56 -28.50 -7.47
N SER A 48 -3.87 -27.42 -7.10
CA SER A 48 -4.10 -26.69 -5.87
C SER A 48 -5.04 -25.49 -6.06
N PRO A 49 -5.74 -25.03 -5.00
CA PRO A 49 -6.65 -23.88 -5.08
C PRO A 49 -6.00 -22.58 -5.54
N GLN A 50 -4.68 -22.47 -5.42
CA GLN A 50 -3.87 -21.32 -5.85
C GLN A 50 -2.58 -21.83 -6.50
N ASN A 51 -2.22 -21.25 -7.65
CA ASN A 51 -0.97 -21.61 -8.31
C ASN A 51 0.21 -20.84 -7.68
N VAL A 52 0.97 -21.52 -6.83
CA VAL A 52 2.08 -20.94 -6.06
C VAL A 52 3.16 -20.35 -6.97
N SER A 53 3.60 -21.07 -8.00
CA SER A 53 4.66 -20.60 -8.90
C SER A 53 4.24 -19.37 -9.71
N THR A 54 2.97 -19.27 -10.11
CA THR A 54 2.45 -18.08 -10.78
C THR A 54 2.44 -16.86 -9.87
N ILE A 55 2.04 -17.01 -8.60
CA ILE A 55 2.06 -15.90 -7.63
C ILE A 55 3.50 -15.44 -7.41
N VAL A 56 4.44 -16.36 -7.16
CA VAL A 56 5.86 -16.03 -6.98
C VAL A 56 6.44 -15.33 -8.22
N SER A 57 6.10 -15.80 -9.42
CA SER A 57 6.53 -15.17 -10.67
C SER A 57 6.04 -13.74 -10.80
N ASN A 58 4.75 -13.51 -10.51
CA ASN A 58 4.13 -12.18 -10.59
C ASN A 58 4.74 -11.22 -9.55
N ASP A 59 4.92 -11.66 -8.31
CA ASP A 59 5.52 -10.86 -7.25
C ASP A 59 6.91 -10.37 -7.66
N LEU A 60 7.79 -11.29 -8.07
CA LEU A 60 9.16 -10.95 -8.45
C LEU A 60 9.21 -10.09 -9.71
N GLN A 61 8.40 -10.39 -10.73
CA GLN A 61 8.30 -9.59 -11.94
C GLN A 61 7.83 -8.16 -11.65
N ASN A 62 6.77 -8.02 -10.85
CA ASN A 62 6.16 -6.72 -10.53
C ASN A 62 7.02 -5.87 -9.59
N SER A 63 7.97 -6.49 -8.86
CA SER A 63 8.96 -5.72 -8.09
C SER A 63 9.90 -4.89 -8.98
N GLY A 64 9.97 -5.21 -10.28
CA GLY A 64 10.85 -4.61 -11.25
C GLY A 64 12.33 -4.92 -11.03
N ARG A 65 12.69 -5.67 -10.00
CA ARG A 65 14.08 -6.07 -9.74
C ARG A 65 14.47 -7.32 -10.51
N PHE A 66 13.49 -8.08 -11.01
CA PHE A 66 13.72 -9.36 -11.66
C PHE A 66 13.12 -9.42 -13.06
N LYS A 67 13.85 -10.06 -13.97
CA LYS A 67 13.35 -10.52 -15.27
C LYS A 67 13.03 -12.01 -15.15
N VAL A 68 11.74 -12.32 -15.01
CA VAL A 68 11.28 -13.69 -14.77
C VAL A 68 11.18 -14.48 -16.07
N SER A 69 11.62 -15.75 -16.04
CA SER A 69 11.46 -16.75 -17.08
C SER A 69 10.88 -18.03 -16.50
N THR A 70 10.11 -18.78 -17.30
CA THR A 70 9.63 -20.13 -16.94
C THR A 70 10.53 -21.24 -17.46
N ARG A 71 11.51 -20.89 -18.29
CA ARG A 71 12.50 -21.85 -18.82
C ARG A 71 13.70 -21.87 -17.89
N GLU A 72 14.21 -23.07 -17.62
CA GLU A 72 15.42 -23.24 -16.81
C GLU A 72 16.62 -22.63 -17.53
N SER A 73 17.05 -21.46 -17.08
CA SER A 73 18.19 -20.73 -17.64
C SER A 73 18.73 -19.71 -16.65
N GLY A 74 20.02 -19.42 -16.73
CA GLY A 74 20.70 -18.46 -15.89
C GLY A 74 21.10 -18.98 -14.51
N ASP A 75 21.56 -18.06 -13.65
CA ASP A 75 22.21 -18.39 -12.38
C ASP A 75 21.22 -18.56 -11.22
N ASN A 76 20.05 -17.91 -11.29
CA ASN A 76 19.02 -17.98 -10.26
C ASN A 76 17.84 -18.83 -10.76
N ILE A 77 17.66 -20.02 -10.18
CA ILE A 77 16.59 -20.95 -10.58
C ILE A 77 15.78 -21.34 -9.36
N VAL A 78 14.47 -21.14 -9.41
CA VAL A 78 13.52 -21.56 -8.38
C VAL A 78 12.77 -22.79 -8.86
N LYS A 79 12.82 -23.85 -8.07
CA LYS A 79 12.06 -25.10 -8.26
C LYS A 79 11.24 -25.38 -7.01
N GLY A 80 10.10 -26.02 -7.16
CA GLY A 80 9.26 -26.35 -6.02
C GLY A 80 8.19 -27.39 -6.32
N GLN A 81 7.50 -27.76 -5.25
CA GLN A 81 6.42 -28.73 -5.28
C GLN A 81 5.28 -28.29 -4.36
N VAL A 82 4.05 -28.55 -4.78
CA VAL A 82 2.83 -28.46 -3.96
C VAL A 82 2.24 -29.85 -3.89
N LYS A 83 2.18 -30.44 -2.70
CA LYS A 83 1.65 -31.78 -2.46
C LYS A 83 0.43 -31.70 -1.56
N ASN A 84 -0.69 -32.28 -1.98
CA ASN A 84 -1.83 -32.48 -1.10
C ASN A 84 -1.50 -33.61 -0.11
N VAL A 85 -1.53 -33.32 1.19
CA VAL A 85 -1.18 -34.27 2.27
C VAL A 85 -2.36 -34.58 3.19
N GLY A 86 -3.58 -34.16 2.82
CA GLY A 86 -4.82 -34.43 3.57
C GLY A 86 -5.95 -33.52 3.14
N THR A 87 -7.09 -33.60 3.84
CA THR A 87 -8.24 -32.72 3.58
C THR A 87 -7.85 -31.27 3.83
N ASP A 88 -7.88 -30.44 2.77
CA ASP A 88 -7.48 -29.03 2.77
C ASP A 88 -6.08 -28.79 3.41
N ARG A 89 -5.17 -29.74 3.26
CA ARG A 89 -3.80 -29.64 3.82
C ARG A 89 -2.76 -29.85 2.73
N TYR A 90 -1.84 -28.91 2.61
CA TYR A 90 -0.82 -28.87 1.57
C TYR A 90 0.56 -28.74 2.15
N GLU A 91 1.52 -29.48 1.59
CA GLU A 91 2.94 -29.28 1.78
C GLU A 91 3.49 -28.53 0.57
N VAL A 92 4.03 -27.31 0.80
CA VAL A 92 4.69 -26.49 -0.22
C VAL A 92 6.17 -26.46 0.08
N SER A 93 6.98 -26.97 -0.85
CA SER A 93 8.44 -26.91 -0.75
C SER A 93 9.03 -26.17 -1.94
N PHE A 94 10.11 -25.42 -1.72
CA PHE A 94 10.85 -24.76 -2.77
C PHE A 94 12.35 -24.75 -2.50
N GLN A 95 13.11 -24.59 -3.57
CA GLN A 95 14.56 -24.40 -3.56
C GLN A 95 14.90 -23.24 -4.51
N LEU A 96 15.79 -22.35 -4.07
CA LEU A 96 16.51 -21.41 -4.91
C LEU A 96 17.89 -22.00 -5.17
N LEU A 97 18.21 -22.22 -6.43
CA LEU A 97 19.50 -22.69 -6.89
C LEU A 97 20.32 -21.49 -7.41
N ASP A 98 21.59 -21.47 -7.06
CA ASP A 98 22.58 -20.51 -7.55
C ASP A 98 23.56 -21.27 -8.46
N GLY A 99 23.43 -21.06 -9.77
CA GLY A 99 24.25 -21.75 -10.78
C GLY A 99 25.75 -21.45 -10.67
N LEU A 100 26.14 -20.35 -10.00
CA LEU A 100 27.53 -20.01 -9.75
C LEU A 100 28.18 -20.86 -8.65
N ARG A 101 27.38 -21.48 -7.78
CA ARG A 101 27.87 -22.33 -6.68
C ARG A 101 28.19 -23.76 -7.08
N GLY A 102 27.80 -24.20 -8.29
CA GLY A 102 28.03 -25.57 -8.74
C GLY A 102 26.76 -26.28 -9.20
N LYS A 103 26.71 -27.62 -9.08
CA LYS A 103 25.58 -28.47 -9.49
C LYS A 103 25.08 -29.33 -8.33
N GLY A 104 23.82 -29.72 -8.39
CA GLY A 104 23.22 -30.60 -7.36
C GLY A 104 22.97 -29.87 -6.05
N GLN A 105 23.30 -30.50 -4.92
CA GLN A 105 23.09 -29.96 -3.58
C GLN A 105 23.98 -28.72 -3.28
N GLU A 106 25.14 -28.62 -3.90
CA GLU A 106 26.03 -27.45 -3.74
C GLU A 106 25.42 -26.17 -4.32
N ALA A 107 24.57 -26.29 -5.34
CA ALA A 107 23.84 -25.17 -5.94
C ALA A 107 22.68 -24.66 -5.08
N VAL A 108 22.23 -25.37 -4.04
CA VAL A 108 21.08 -24.94 -3.22
C VAL A 108 21.49 -23.78 -2.33
N ALA A 109 21.01 -22.59 -2.69
CA ALA A 109 21.23 -21.36 -1.93
C ALA A 109 20.20 -21.16 -0.81
N LEU A 110 18.95 -21.59 -1.05
CA LEU A 110 17.84 -21.50 -0.10
C LEU A 110 16.88 -22.67 -0.31
N SER A 111 16.42 -23.29 0.77
CA SER A 111 15.41 -24.37 0.74
C SER A 111 14.49 -24.26 1.94
N LYS A 112 13.18 -24.38 1.72
CA LYS A 112 12.15 -24.39 2.78
C LYS A 112 10.96 -25.26 2.38
N SER A 113 10.27 -25.78 3.42
CA SER A 113 8.98 -26.45 3.31
C SER A 113 8.00 -25.87 4.32
N PHE A 114 6.72 -25.84 3.95
CA PHE A 114 5.61 -25.33 4.75
C PHE A 114 4.45 -26.33 4.68
N THR A 115 3.83 -26.61 5.82
CA THR A 115 2.57 -27.36 5.87
C THR A 115 1.44 -26.43 6.28
N ILE A 116 0.44 -26.25 5.40
CA ILE A 116 -0.56 -25.17 5.49
C ILE A 116 -1.93 -25.66 5.00
N SER A 117 -2.98 -24.87 5.26
CA SER A 117 -4.30 -25.04 4.62
C SER A 117 -4.34 -24.45 3.19
N GLY A 118 -5.31 -24.86 2.38
CA GLY A 118 -5.49 -24.32 1.03
C GLY A 118 -5.72 -22.80 1.01
N GLY A 119 -6.40 -22.26 2.01
CA GLY A 119 -6.60 -20.82 2.17
C GLY A 119 -5.33 -20.01 2.45
N GLU A 120 -4.25 -20.67 2.90
CA GLU A 120 -2.96 -20.02 3.20
C GLU A 120 -1.95 -20.10 2.04
N LEU A 121 -2.27 -20.81 0.96
CA LEU A 121 -1.36 -21.01 -0.17
C LEU A 121 -0.84 -19.68 -0.73
N ARG A 122 -1.73 -18.67 -0.88
CA ARG A 122 -1.34 -17.34 -1.35
C ARG A 122 -0.37 -16.65 -0.39
N LYS A 123 -0.67 -16.66 0.90
CA LYS A 123 0.18 -16.08 1.94
C LYS A 123 1.58 -16.70 1.92
N VAL A 124 1.67 -18.02 1.75
CA VAL A 124 2.95 -18.72 1.65
C VAL A 124 3.68 -18.40 0.35
N SER A 125 2.96 -18.23 -0.78
CA SER A 125 3.57 -17.79 -2.03
C SER A 125 4.27 -16.44 -1.87
N HIS A 126 3.60 -15.44 -1.29
CA HIS A 126 4.20 -14.14 -1.01
C HIS A 126 5.40 -14.23 -0.05
N ARG A 127 5.32 -15.13 0.96
CA ARG A 127 6.45 -15.38 1.86
C ARG A 127 7.64 -16.00 1.13
N ILE A 128 7.41 -16.90 0.18
CA ILE A 128 8.46 -17.46 -0.68
C ILE A 128 9.09 -16.33 -1.52
N SER A 129 8.28 -15.47 -2.11
CA SER A 129 8.74 -14.31 -2.86
C SER A 129 9.61 -13.39 -1.98
N ASP A 130 9.18 -13.07 -0.76
CA ASP A 130 9.96 -12.27 0.20
C ASP A 130 11.32 -12.90 0.51
N MET A 131 11.36 -14.22 0.72
CA MET A 131 12.59 -14.95 1.03
C MET A 131 13.57 -14.94 -0.15
N ILE A 132 13.07 -15.17 -1.37
CA ILE A 132 13.88 -15.12 -2.60
C ILE A 132 14.40 -13.70 -2.81
N TYR A 133 13.52 -12.69 -2.72
CA TYR A 133 13.88 -11.29 -2.86
C TYR A 133 14.97 -10.90 -1.88
N GLN A 134 14.81 -11.23 -0.59
CA GLN A 134 15.78 -10.93 0.46
C GLN A 134 17.12 -11.62 0.23
N HIS A 135 17.09 -12.89 -0.19
CA HIS A 135 18.32 -13.66 -0.44
C HIS A 135 19.16 -13.04 -1.56
N ILE A 136 18.51 -12.60 -2.65
CA ILE A 136 19.21 -12.10 -3.83
C ILE A 136 19.57 -10.61 -3.70
N THR A 137 18.69 -9.79 -3.09
CA THR A 137 18.87 -8.33 -3.04
C THR A 137 19.43 -7.82 -1.71
N GLY A 138 19.45 -8.64 -0.66
CA GLY A 138 19.82 -8.25 0.70
C GLY A 138 18.73 -7.47 1.46
N SER A 139 17.67 -7.02 0.78
CA SER A 139 16.56 -6.25 1.38
C SER A 139 15.34 -7.14 1.60
N ARG A 140 14.60 -6.92 2.69
CA ARG A 140 13.35 -7.65 2.94
C ARG A 140 12.33 -7.38 1.83
N GLY A 141 11.67 -8.42 1.30
CA GLY A 141 10.57 -8.28 0.34
C GLY A 141 9.32 -7.66 0.99
N ILE A 142 8.41 -7.16 0.15
CA ILE A 142 7.16 -6.50 0.57
C ILE A 142 5.91 -7.27 0.18
N PHE A 143 6.07 -8.47 -0.38
CA PHE A 143 4.96 -9.22 -0.97
C PHE A 143 3.95 -9.73 0.06
N SER A 144 4.39 -10.00 1.29
CA SER A 144 3.51 -10.36 2.43
C SER A 144 2.87 -9.16 3.13
N THR A 145 3.06 -7.94 2.63
CA THR A 145 2.43 -6.74 3.19
C THR A 145 1.00 -6.54 2.67
N LYS A 146 0.31 -5.55 3.20
CA LYS A 146 -1.05 -5.18 2.80
C LYS A 146 -1.12 -3.70 2.46
N ILE A 147 -2.20 -3.34 1.77
CA ILE A 147 -2.56 -1.95 1.51
C ILE A 147 -3.95 -1.67 2.05
N ALA A 148 -4.15 -0.47 2.60
CA ALA A 148 -5.47 0.07 2.93
C ALA A 148 -5.76 1.23 2.00
N TYR A 149 -7.01 1.40 1.59
CA TYR A 149 -7.43 2.48 0.70
C TYR A 149 -8.93 2.72 0.81
N VAL A 150 -9.39 3.85 0.30
CA VAL A 150 -10.82 4.19 0.27
C VAL A 150 -11.35 4.02 -1.13
N VAL A 151 -12.44 3.26 -1.27
CA VAL A 151 -13.21 3.14 -2.52
C VAL A 151 -14.43 4.02 -2.43
N VAL A 152 -14.60 4.92 -3.40
CA VAL A 152 -15.76 5.81 -3.52
C VAL A 152 -16.67 5.31 -4.64
N GLN A 153 -17.84 4.82 -4.26
CA GLN A 153 -18.89 4.37 -5.18
C GLN A 153 -19.93 5.49 -5.30
N ARG A 154 -20.06 6.05 -6.51
CA ARG A 154 -21.02 7.12 -6.78
C ARG A 154 -22.22 6.58 -7.54
N SER A 155 -23.42 6.88 -7.02
CA SER A 155 -24.70 6.64 -7.67
C SER A 155 -25.51 7.94 -7.67
N PRO A 156 -26.51 8.10 -8.54
CA PRO A 156 -27.33 9.32 -8.54
C PRO A 156 -27.91 9.62 -7.15
N GLY A 157 -27.54 10.79 -6.59
CA GLY A 157 -27.99 11.26 -5.29
C GLY A 157 -27.33 10.60 -4.06
N GLN A 158 -26.40 9.65 -4.23
CA GLN A 158 -25.77 8.95 -3.12
C GLN A 158 -24.31 8.60 -3.39
N SER A 159 -23.44 8.85 -2.42
CA SER A 159 -22.07 8.34 -2.40
C SER A 159 -21.91 7.31 -1.28
N ARG A 160 -21.10 6.31 -1.53
CA ARG A 160 -20.73 5.27 -0.56
C ARG A 160 -19.22 5.20 -0.49
N TYR A 161 -18.69 5.29 0.71
CA TYR A 161 -17.26 5.22 0.99
C TYR A 161 -16.96 3.89 1.67
N VAL A 162 -15.99 3.18 1.17
CA VAL A 162 -15.58 1.89 1.73
C VAL A 162 -14.09 1.93 2.04
N LEU A 163 -13.73 1.80 3.31
CA LEU A 163 -12.34 1.56 3.71
C LEU A 163 -12.07 0.07 3.50
N GLU A 164 -11.16 -0.24 2.59
CA GLU A 164 -10.76 -1.61 2.24
C GLU A 164 -9.32 -1.90 2.64
N VAL A 165 -9.06 -3.18 2.91
CA VAL A 165 -7.71 -3.74 3.05
C VAL A 165 -7.57 -4.92 2.10
N SER A 166 -6.49 -4.93 1.33
CA SER A 166 -6.13 -6.04 0.43
C SER A 166 -4.69 -6.49 0.62
N ASP A 167 -4.31 -7.57 -0.05
CA ASP A 167 -2.89 -7.88 -0.27
C ASP A 167 -2.24 -6.74 -1.07
N GLN A 168 -0.92 -6.63 -1.02
CA GLN A 168 -0.21 -5.50 -1.64
C GLN A 168 -0.45 -5.40 -3.17
N ASP A 169 -0.76 -6.51 -3.82
CA ASP A 169 -1.08 -6.59 -5.25
C ASP A 169 -2.58 -6.35 -5.56
N GLY A 170 -3.37 -5.91 -4.56
CA GLY A 170 -4.79 -5.64 -4.67
C GLY A 170 -5.68 -6.89 -4.63
N TYR A 171 -5.12 -8.08 -4.41
CA TYR A 171 -5.91 -9.30 -4.27
C TYR A 171 -6.63 -9.37 -2.93
N ASN A 172 -7.77 -10.10 -2.88
CA ASN A 172 -8.55 -10.36 -1.68
C ASN A 172 -8.95 -9.09 -0.90
N PRO A 173 -9.55 -8.07 -1.54
CA PRO A 173 -9.99 -6.87 -0.85
C PRO A 173 -11.11 -7.22 0.14
N ARG A 174 -10.98 -6.70 1.35
CA ARG A 174 -11.96 -6.86 2.43
C ARG A 174 -12.39 -5.50 2.95
N PRO A 175 -13.70 -5.20 3.00
CA PRO A 175 -14.20 -3.98 3.60
C PRO A 175 -13.98 -4.01 5.12
N LEU A 176 -13.38 -2.97 5.67
CA LEU A 176 -13.29 -2.73 7.12
C LEU A 176 -14.44 -1.84 7.60
N LEU A 177 -14.84 -0.87 6.78
CA LEU A 177 -15.92 0.06 7.08
C LEU A 177 -16.61 0.44 5.78
N THR A 178 -17.94 0.55 5.86
CA THR A 178 -18.77 1.13 4.81
C THR A 178 -19.58 2.27 5.42
N SER A 179 -19.56 3.44 4.78
CA SER A 179 -20.23 4.66 5.25
C SER A 179 -20.90 5.42 4.09
N SER A 180 -21.98 6.13 4.35
CA SER A 180 -22.53 7.15 3.45
C SER A 180 -21.78 8.48 3.53
N GLU A 181 -20.96 8.65 4.56
CA GLU A 181 -20.17 9.84 4.80
C GLU A 181 -18.69 9.59 4.48
N PRO A 182 -17.91 10.62 4.16
CA PRO A 182 -16.51 10.46 3.79
C PRO A 182 -15.66 9.72 4.82
N ILE A 183 -14.76 8.91 4.30
CA ILE A 183 -13.64 8.29 5.03
C ILE A 183 -12.36 8.76 4.33
N MET A 184 -11.33 9.16 5.08
CA MET A 184 -10.11 9.75 4.53
C MET A 184 -8.88 9.37 5.34
N SER A 185 -7.72 9.50 4.70
CA SER A 185 -6.39 9.46 5.32
C SER A 185 -6.16 8.25 6.23
N PRO A 186 -6.35 7.01 5.75
CA PRO A 186 -5.98 5.83 6.53
C PRO A 186 -4.48 5.82 6.82
N SER A 187 -4.11 5.34 8.00
CA SER A 187 -2.72 5.22 8.46
C SER A 187 -2.57 3.97 9.30
N TRP A 188 -1.67 3.08 8.91
CA TRP A 188 -1.38 1.85 9.65
C TRP A 188 -0.59 2.11 10.91
N ALA A 189 -0.98 1.45 12.00
CA ALA A 189 -0.14 1.36 13.18
C ALA A 189 1.08 0.44 12.88
N PRO A 190 2.25 0.70 13.48
CA PRO A 190 3.48 -0.07 13.21
C PRO A 190 3.39 -1.54 13.62
N ASN A 191 2.39 -1.91 14.45
CA ASN A 191 2.10 -3.29 14.80
C ASN A 191 1.35 -4.08 13.68
N GLY A 192 0.90 -3.40 12.60
CA GLY A 192 0.15 -4.00 11.50
C GLY A 192 -1.26 -4.49 11.87
N ARG A 193 -1.77 -4.18 13.07
CA ARG A 193 -3.07 -4.66 13.56
C ARG A 193 -4.15 -3.60 13.56
N GLN A 194 -3.78 -2.33 13.55
CA GLN A 194 -4.70 -1.22 13.67
C GLN A 194 -4.51 -0.22 12.54
N ILE A 195 -5.61 0.45 12.17
CA ILE A 195 -5.62 1.56 11.22
C ILE A 195 -6.29 2.75 11.90
N ALA A 196 -5.64 3.91 11.87
CA ALA A 196 -6.26 5.19 12.16
C ALA A 196 -6.79 5.81 10.86
N TYR A 197 -7.93 6.46 10.90
CA TYR A 197 -8.51 7.15 9.75
C TYR A 197 -9.45 8.27 10.20
N VAL A 198 -9.77 9.18 9.29
CA VAL A 198 -10.78 10.22 9.51
C VAL A 198 -12.14 9.70 9.04
N SER A 199 -13.18 9.83 9.88
CA SER A 199 -14.56 9.47 9.56
C SER A 199 -15.48 10.64 9.81
N PHE A 200 -16.43 10.85 8.88
CA PHE A 200 -17.48 11.87 8.98
C PHE A 200 -18.86 11.29 9.32
N GLU A 201 -18.94 10.03 9.78
CA GLU A 201 -20.21 9.36 10.11
C GLU A 201 -21.10 10.15 11.08
N GLY A 202 -20.54 10.93 11.98
CA GLY A 202 -21.27 11.84 12.88
C GLY A 202 -21.46 13.27 12.33
N ARG A 203 -21.35 13.49 11.02
CA ARG A 203 -21.38 14.81 10.35
C ARG A 203 -20.31 15.79 10.84
N LYS A 204 -19.29 15.28 11.52
CA LYS A 204 -18.08 16.00 11.93
C LYS A 204 -16.87 15.07 11.77
N ALA A 205 -15.73 15.67 11.51
CA ALA A 205 -14.49 14.90 11.40
C ALA A 205 -14.12 14.30 12.76
N ASN A 206 -13.97 12.99 12.82
CA ASN A 206 -13.42 12.26 13.96
C ASN A 206 -12.23 11.42 13.50
N ILE A 207 -11.22 11.29 14.34
CA ILE A 207 -10.17 10.28 14.13
C ILE A 207 -10.58 9.03 14.86
N ILE A 208 -10.68 7.93 14.09
CA ILE A 208 -11.04 6.60 14.58
C ILE A 208 -9.80 5.72 14.50
N VAL A 209 -9.60 4.87 15.48
CA VAL A 209 -8.68 3.73 15.43
C VAL A 209 -9.49 2.46 15.39
N GLN A 210 -9.22 1.60 14.40
CA GLN A 210 -9.93 0.35 14.18
C GLN A 210 -8.95 -0.83 14.15
N ASP A 211 -9.28 -1.90 14.86
CA ASP A 211 -8.58 -3.18 14.76
C ASP A 211 -9.00 -3.90 13.47
N VAL A 212 -8.03 -4.30 12.67
CA VAL A 212 -8.24 -4.88 11.33
C VAL A 212 -8.84 -6.28 11.38
N ALA A 213 -8.53 -7.05 12.43
CA ALA A 213 -8.99 -8.43 12.56
C ALA A 213 -10.39 -8.52 13.17
N THR A 214 -10.64 -7.74 14.22
CA THR A 214 -11.89 -7.80 15.00
C THR A 214 -12.94 -6.78 14.53
N GLY A 215 -12.51 -5.73 13.80
CA GLY A 215 -13.37 -4.61 13.43
C GLY A 215 -13.70 -3.65 14.59
N SER A 216 -13.17 -3.88 15.79
CA SER A 216 -13.38 -3.02 16.96
C SER A 216 -12.88 -1.60 16.70
N ARG A 217 -13.72 -0.60 17.02
CA ARG A 217 -13.49 0.81 16.71
C ARG A 217 -13.47 1.67 17.96
N GLN A 218 -12.57 2.64 18.00
CA GLN A 218 -12.47 3.60 19.08
C GLN A 218 -12.28 5.02 18.53
N VAL A 219 -13.09 5.98 19.00
CA VAL A 219 -12.87 7.41 18.72
C VAL A 219 -11.65 7.87 19.51
N LEU A 220 -10.63 8.34 18.80
CA LEU A 220 -9.40 8.86 19.38
C LEU A 220 -9.45 10.37 19.54
N SER A 221 -9.96 11.09 18.54
CA SER A 221 -10.06 12.54 18.53
C SER A 221 -11.41 12.99 17.94
N SER A 222 -12.05 13.97 18.59
CA SER A 222 -13.35 14.53 18.21
C SER A 222 -13.47 15.98 18.70
N PHE A 223 -12.39 16.78 18.59
CA PHE A 223 -12.39 18.18 18.94
C PHE A 223 -13.25 19.00 17.98
N PRO A 224 -13.72 20.20 18.38
CA PRO A 224 -14.36 21.14 17.45
C PRO A 224 -13.45 21.48 16.27
N GLY A 225 -14.02 21.60 15.07
CA GLY A 225 -13.29 21.89 13.85
C GLY A 225 -12.62 20.68 13.22
N ILE A 226 -11.44 20.87 12.63
CA ILE A 226 -10.69 19.83 11.92
C ILE A 226 -10.10 18.83 12.90
N ASN A 227 -10.31 17.54 12.63
CA ASN A 227 -9.61 16.41 13.17
C ASN A 227 -9.15 15.58 11.96
N GLY A 228 -7.86 15.59 11.64
CA GLY A 228 -7.41 15.06 10.34
C GLY A 228 -6.01 14.50 10.33
N ALA A 229 -5.67 13.88 9.20
CA ALA A 229 -4.35 13.40 8.82
C ALA A 229 -3.60 12.65 9.94
N PRO A 230 -4.16 11.56 10.49
CA PRO A 230 -3.51 10.80 11.55
C PRO A 230 -2.24 10.10 11.02
N SER A 231 -1.17 10.14 11.80
CA SER A 231 0.10 9.45 11.50
C SER A 231 0.69 8.84 12.77
N TRP A 232 0.93 7.54 12.76
CA TRP A 232 1.47 6.81 13.90
C TRP A 232 2.96 7.03 14.08
N SER A 233 3.40 7.19 15.32
CA SER A 233 4.83 7.14 15.64
C SER A 233 5.38 5.72 15.43
N PRO A 234 6.69 5.58 15.11
CA PRO A 234 7.29 4.26 14.83
C PRO A 234 7.18 3.26 15.98
N ASP A 235 7.10 3.74 17.23
CA ASP A 235 6.92 2.91 18.42
C ASP A 235 5.43 2.58 18.72
N GLY A 236 4.48 3.14 17.95
CA GLY A 236 3.05 2.93 18.12
C GLY A 236 2.44 3.56 19.37
N ARG A 237 3.19 4.36 20.13
CA ARG A 237 2.70 4.97 21.37
C ARG A 237 2.04 6.32 21.16
N LYS A 238 2.30 6.98 20.04
CA LYS A 238 1.81 8.32 19.74
C LYS A 238 1.15 8.38 18.38
N LEU A 239 0.25 9.34 18.22
CA LEU A 239 -0.37 9.70 16.97
C LEU A 239 -0.15 11.20 16.73
N ALA A 240 0.50 11.56 15.61
CA ALA A 240 0.47 12.93 15.12
C ALA A 240 -0.85 13.14 14.38
N LEU A 241 -1.46 14.30 14.54
CA LEU A 241 -2.76 14.64 13.95
C LEU A 241 -2.88 16.15 13.76
N VAL A 242 -3.82 16.53 12.90
CA VAL A 242 -4.15 17.93 12.63
C VAL A 242 -5.40 18.32 13.38
N LEU A 243 -5.31 19.38 14.17
CA LEU A 243 -6.48 20.00 14.84
C LEU A 243 -6.55 21.49 14.53
N SER A 244 -7.76 22.02 14.36
CA SER A 244 -7.99 23.47 14.24
C SER A 244 -8.56 24.13 15.49
N LYS A 245 -8.52 23.42 16.64
CA LYS A 245 -9.06 23.92 17.90
C LYS A 245 -8.39 25.19 18.44
N SER A 246 -7.20 25.52 17.95
CA SER A 246 -6.46 26.75 18.27
C SER A 246 -6.70 27.90 17.28
N GLY A 247 -7.67 27.75 16.34
CA GLY A 247 -8.02 28.74 15.32
C GLY A 247 -7.63 28.33 13.91
N SER A 248 -6.37 27.92 13.69
CA SER A 248 -5.87 27.39 12.40
C SER A 248 -5.48 25.91 12.52
N PRO A 249 -5.42 25.20 11.36
CA PRO A 249 -4.95 23.82 11.34
C PRO A 249 -3.48 23.72 11.79
N ASN A 250 -3.23 23.05 12.90
CA ASN A 250 -1.91 22.88 13.49
C ASN A 250 -1.64 21.39 13.79
N ILE A 251 -0.36 21.03 13.84
CA ILE A 251 0.09 19.69 14.19
C ILE A 251 0.08 19.51 15.70
N TYR A 252 -0.51 18.41 16.13
CA TYR A 252 -0.52 17.94 17.52
C TYR A 252 0.01 16.52 17.58
N VAL A 253 0.56 16.15 18.71
CA VAL A 253 0.94 14.77 19.05
C VAL A 253 0.13 14.33 20.24
N MET A 254 -0.60 13.24 20.10
CA MET A 254 -1.37 12.59 21.16
C MET A 254 -0.66 11.33 21.62
N ASP A 255 -0.49 11.17 22.92
CA ASP A 255 -0.11 9.89 23.52
C ASP A 255 -1.33 8.97 23.57
N ILE A 256 -1.22 7.75 23.05
CA ILE A 256 -2.35 6.83 22.89
C ILE A 256 -2.86 6.31 24.22
N GLY A 257 -1.95 6.05 25.16
CA GLY A 257 -2.29 5.50 26.48
C GLY A 257 -2.94 6.53 27.41
N SER A 258 -2.28 7.67 27.56
CA SER A 258 -2.72 8.73 28.49
C SER A 258 -3.73 9.71 27.89
N ARG A 259 -3.89 9.74 26.56
CA ARG A 259 -4.67 10.74 25.81
C ARG A 259 -4.15 12.17 25.96
N SER A 260 -2.98 12.35 26.51
CA SER A 260 -2.36 13.67 26.62
C SER A 260 -2.01 14.21 25.24
N LEU A 261 -2.20 15.50 25.04
CA LEU A 261 -2.07 16.17 23.75
C LEU A 261 -1.01 17.28 23.86
N LYS A 262 0.02 17.19 23.02
CA LYS A 262 1.06 18.22 22.87
C LYS A 262 0.86 18.94 21.54
N GLN A 263 0.76 20.27 21.56
CA GLN A 263 0.79 21.08 20.33
C GLN A 263 2.23 21.20 19.85
N ILE A 264 2.47 20.91 18.56
CA ILE A 264 3.80 20.93 17.94
C ILE A 264 4.01 22.21 17.12
N THR A 265 3.00 22.60 16.32
CA THR A 265 2.99 23.90 15.62
C THR A 265 1.94 24.81 16.24
N ASN A 266 2.24 26.11 16.33
CA ASN A 266 1.35 27.09 16.93
C ASN A 266 1.49 28.42 16.17
N ASP A 267 0.86 28.49 15.00
CA ASP A 267 0.88 29.64 14.12
C ASP A 267 -0.42 29.75 13.33
N PHE A 268 -0.55 30.79 12.50
CA PHE A 268 -1.75 31.08 11.70
C PHE A 268 -1.74 30.40 10.33
N TYR A 269 -0.66 29.70 9.99
CA TYR A 269 -0.56 29.01 8.72
C TYR A 269 -1.31 27.67 8.76
N ILE A 270 -1.58 27.12 7.59
CA ILE A 270 -2.11 25.76 7.46
C ILE A 270 -0.93 24.80 7.62
N ASN A 271 -0.93 24.03 8.71
CA ASN A 271 0.02 22.97 8.97
C ASN A 271 -0.74 21.64 8.96
N THR A 272 -0.41 20.75 8.02
CA THR A 272 -1.19 19.53 7.78
C THR A 272 -0.29 18.35 7.38
N GLU A 273 -0.86 17.15 7.30
CA GLU A 273 -0.23 15.93 6.78
C GLU A 273 1.10 15.58 7.47
N PRO A 274 1.08 15.39 8.80
CA PRO A 274 2.27 15.02 9.53
C PRO A 274 2.74 13.61 9.16
N SER A 275 4.06 13.41 9.09
CA SER A 275 4.71 12.11 8.90
C SER A 275 5.92 11.99 9.82
N TRP A 276 6.02 10.87 10.54
CA TRP A 276 7.13 10.64 11.47
C TRP A 276 8.40 10.19 10.76
N SER A 277 9.54 10.68 11.24
CA SER A 277 10.83 10.07 10.92
C SER A 277 10.93 8.66 11.51
N PRO A 278 11.71 7.75 10.91
CA PRO A 278 11.85 6.38 11.40
C PRO A 278 12.37 6.27 12.84
N ASP A 279 13.13 7.26 13.31
CA ASP A 279 13.63 7.34 14.69
C ASP A 279 12.64 7.96 15.68
N GLY A 280 11.49 8.47 15.20
CA GLY A 280 10.43 9.08 16.02
C GLY A 280 10.78 10.43 16.64
N ARG A 281 11.85 11.10 16.19
CA ARG A 281 12.31 12.38 16.74
C ARG A 281 11.82 13.59 15.97
N THR A 282 11.51 13.42 14.70
CA THR A 282 11.14 14.49 13.77
C THR A 282 9.80 14.21 13.12
N LEU A 283 9.05 15.25 12.82
CA LEU A 283 7.85 15.22 11.99
C LEU A 283 8.11 16.05 10.73
N LEU A 284 7.81 15.48 9.55
CA LEU A 284 7.52 16.26 8.35
C LEU A 284 6.08 16.73 8.42
N PHE A 285 5.80 17.85 7.78
CA PHE A 285 4.45 18.33 7.57
C PHE A 285 4.40 19.30 6.38
N THR A 286 3.23 19.45 5.80
CA THR A 286 2.96 20.44 4.77
C THR A 286 2.59 21.77 5.42
N SER A 287 3.19 22.87 4.96
CA SER A 287 2.84 24.21 5.45
C SER A 287 2.88 25.25 4.33
N ASN A 288 1.93 26.20 4.38
CA ASN A 288 1.87 27.34 3.43
C ASN A 288 2.58 28.61 3.95
N ARG A 289 3.37 28.52 5.02
CA ARG A 289 4.07 29.66 5.64
C ARG A 289 5.07 30.37 4.71
N GLY A 290 5.52 29.71 3.67
CA GLY A 290 6.40 30.28 2.63
C GLY A 290 5.65 30.80 1.39
N GLY A 291 4.31 31.01 1.46
CA GLY A 291 3.46 31.45 0.37
C GLY A 291 2.65 30.31 -0.25
N GLY A 292 3.28 29.27 -0.80
CA GLY A 292 2.64 28.04 -1.27
C GLY A 292 2.93 26.85 -0.37
N PRO A 293 2.20 25.71 -0.55
CA PRO A 293 2.48 24.48 0.21
C PRO A 293 3.88 23.95 -0.04
N GLN A 294 4.61 23.72 1.05
CA GLN A 294 5.96 23.17 1.04
C GLN A 294 6.13 22.19 2.21
N ILE A 295 7.10 21.28 2.10
CA ILE A 295 7.43 20.36 3.18
C ILE A 295 8.37 21.06 4.16
N TYR A 296 8.00 20.97 5.42
CA TYR A 296 8.78 21.41 6.58
C TYR A 296 9.05 20.22 7.49
N GLN A 297 10.10 20.30 8.26
CA GLN A 297 10.38 19.36 9.35
C GLN A 297 10.41 20.09 10.69
N THR A 298 10.01 19.39 11.74
CA THR A 298 10.06 19.93 13.12
C THR A 298 10.53 18.86 14.10
N SER A 299 11.40 19.26 15.04
CA SER A 299 11.77 18.40 16.16
C SER A 299 10.61 18.27 17.14
N VAL A 300 10.19 17.06 17.46
CA VAL A 300 9.10 16.79 18.41
C VAL A 300 9.47 17.23 19.85
N ALA A 301 10.75 17.20 20.18
CA ALA A 301 11.24 17.62 21.49
C ALA A 301 11.28 19.14 21.61
N SER A 302 12.03 19.83 20.73
CA SER A 302 12.31 21.27 20.82
C SER A 302 11.32 22.17 20.08
N GLY A 303 10.56 21.63 19.10
CA GLY A 303 9.71 22.44 18.21
C GLY A 303 10.49 23.22 17.14
N SER A 304 11.83 23.03 17.05
CA SER A 304 12.64 23.68 16.01
C SER A 304 12.17 23.22 14.64
N THR A 305 11.85 24.19 13.78
CA THR A 305 11.22 23.94 12.48
C THR A 305 12.07 24.53 11.35
N SER A 306 12.23 23.78 10.25
CA SER A 306 12.91 24.22 9.03
C SER A 306 12.20 23.70 7.79
N ARG A 307 12.30 24.44 6.67
CA ARG A 307 11.84 24.00 5.35
C ARG A 307 12.81 22.98 4.79
N VAL A 308 12.32 21.96 4.09
CA VAL A 308 13.15 20.91 3.44
C VAL A 308 12.91 20.78 1.95
N SER A 309 11.79 21.25 1.40
CA SER A 309 11.52 21.26 -0.04
C SER A 309 11.69 22.66 -0.63
N TYR A 310 12.49 22.79 -1.68
CA TYR A 310 12.78 24.08 -2.33
C TYR A 310 12.43 24.08 -3.81
N ASP A 311 12.47 22.95 -4.48
CA ASP A 311 12.13 22.82 -5.88
C ASP A 311 10.60 22.84 -6.08
N GLY A 312 10.16 23.55 -7.14
CA GLY A 312 8.75 23.61 -7.52
C GLY A 312 7.89 24.54 -6.66
N ALA A 313 6.73 24.89 -7.19
CA ALA A 313 5.79 25.81 -6.54
C ALA A 313 4.91 25.13 -5.48
N TYR A 314 4.82 23.80 -5.50
CA TYR A 314 3.95 23.02 -4.62
C TYR A 314 4.62 21.70 -4.24
N ASN A 315 4.76 21.48 -2.94
CA ASN A 315 5.22 20.22 -2.35
C ASN A 315 4.37 19.90 -1.13
N ALA A 316 3.76 18.71 -1.08
CA ALA A 316 2.83 18.34 -0.02
C ALA A 316 2.88 16.84 0.30
N ARG A 317 2.30 16.43 1.43
CA ARG A 317 2.16 15.03 1.87
C ARG A 317 3.49 14.27 1.87
N GLY A 318 4.51 14.88 2.48
CA GLY A 318 5.81 14.23 2.64
C GLY A 318 5.72 12.98 3.52
N SER A 319 6.24 11.85 3.02
CA SER A 319 6.31 10.57 3.74
C SER A 319 7.75 10.07 3.76
N PHE A 320 8.31 9.87 4.96
CA PHE A 320 9.67 9.32 5.10
C PHE A 320 9.79 7.91 4.55
N ALA A 321 10.86 7.64 3.85
CA ALA A 321 11.33 6.28 3.64
C ALA A 321 11.98 5.72 4.92
N SER A 322 12.13 4.40 4.99
CA SER A 322 12.72 3.71 6.14
C SER A 322 14.18 4.07 6.43
N ASP A 323 14.88 4.63 5.46
CA ASP A 323 16.26 5.13 5.61
C ASP A 323 16.36 6.49 6.32
N GLY A 324 15.22 7.17 6.51
CA GLY A 324 15.17 8.50 7.14
C GLY A 324 15.76 9.64 6.31
N ARG A 325 16.21 9.35 5.09
CA ARG A 325 16.84 10.28 4.17
C ARG A 325 15.94 10.67 3.00
N HIS A 326 15.25 9.70 2.42
CA HIS A 326 14.37 9.93 1.29
C HIS A 326 12.94 10.21 1.74
N VAL A 327 12.28 11.13 1.05
CA VAL A 327 10.89 11.54 1.31
C VAL A 327 10.11 11.46 0.01
N ALA A 328 9.08 10.60 -0.04
CA ALA A 328 8.10 10.66 -1.13
C ALA A 328 7.13 11.80 -0.87
N MET A 329 6.77 12.55 -1.90
CA MET A 329 5.87 13.70 -1.77
C MET A 329 5.09 13.94 -3.06
N ILE A 330 4.00 14.70 -2.94
CA ILE A 330 3.36 15.35 -4.08
C ILE A 330 4.22 16.53 -4.49
N HIS A 331 4.53 16.63 -5.77
CA HIS A 331 5.38 17.68 -6.34
C HIS A 331 4.75 18.28 -7.60
N ARG A 332 4.82 19.61 -7.76
CA ARG A 332 4.35 20.31 -8.94
C ARG A 332 5.35 21.38 -9.37
N THR A 333 5.89 21.22 -10.57
CA THR A 333 6.73 22.25 -11.22
C THR A 333 5.93 23.05 -12.23
N SER A 334 5.27 22.35 -13.16
CA SER A 334 4.45 22.94 -14.23
C SER A 334 3.32 21.97 -14.57
N GLY A 335 2.08 22.41 -14.53
CA GLY A 335 0.93 21.57 -14.89
C GLY A 335 0.50 20.63 -13.76
N ASN A 336 0.67 19.31 -13.95
CA ASN A 336 0.10 18.26 -13.11
C ASN A 336 0.84 18.03 -11.79
N TYR A 337 0.14 17.45 -10.83
CA TYR A 337 0.70 16.94 -9.61
C TYR A 337 1.33 15.56 -9.84
N ASN A 338 2.56 15.39 -9.40
CA ASN A 338 3.33 14.17 -9.60
C ASN A 338 3.80 13.60 -8.26
N ILE A 339 4.08 12.31 -8.21
CA ILE A 339 4.85 11.74 -7.12
C ILE A 339 6.34 11.96 -7.41
N ALA A 340 7.02 12.50 -6.42
CA ALA A 340 8.46 12.75 -6.47
C ALA A 340 9.13 12.21 -5.20
N ILE A 341 10.43 11.99 -5.28
CA ILE A 341 11.28 11.68 -4.15
C ILE A 341 12.26 12.84 -3.91
N LEU A 342 12.32 13.29 -2.68
CA LEU A 342 13.25 14.29 -2.19
C LEU A 342 14.36 13.59 -1.41
N ASP A 343 15.62 13.83 -1.76
CA ASP A 343 16.78 13.44 -0.96
C ASP A 343 17.11 14.59 0.00
N LEU A 344 16.95 14.36 1.29
CA LEU A 344 17.14 15.38 2.33
C LEU A 344 18.61 15.81 2.48
N ASP A 345 19.56 14.92 2.21
CA ASP A 345 21.01 15.21 2.32
C ASP A 345 21.50 16.00 1.10
N ALA A 346 21.05 15.58 -0.08
CA ALA A 346 21.44 16.26 -1.33
C ALA A 346 20.57 17.50 -1.63
N GLY A 347 19.40 17.63 -1.01
CA GLY A 347 18.42 18.68 -1.30
C GLY A 347 17.82 18.60 -2.71
N THR A 348 17.89 17.45 -3.39
CA THR A 348 17.46 17.25 -4.78
C THR A 348 16.12 16.54 -4.86
N THR A 349 15.27 16.99 -5.80
CA THR A 349 13.95 16.39 -6.05
C THR A 349 13.97 15.65 -7.38
N ARG A 350 13.46 14.42 -7.42
CA ARG A 350 13.31 13.63 -8.64
C ARG A 350 11.87 13.20 -8.82
N VAL A 351 11.26 13.59 -9.95
CA VAL A 351 9.90 13.18 -10.33
C VAL A 351 9.90 11.70 -10.74
N LEU A 352 8.94 10.92 -10.24
CA LEU A 352 8.83 9.49 -10.48
C LEU A 352 7.67 9.13 -11.42
N THR A 353 6.55 9.86 -11.36
CA THR A 353 5.38 9.60 -12.20
C THR A 353 5.38 10.48 -13.46
N PRO A 354 4.77 10.01 -14.57
CA PRO A 354 4.68 10.80 -15.80
C PRO A 354 3.70 11.98 -15.63
N SER A 355 3.90 13.04 -16.42
CA SER A 355 3.11 14.27 -16.35
C SER A 355 1.77 14.20 -17.11
N ASN A 356 1.21 13.02 -17.35
CA ASN A 356 -0.03 12.82 -18.11
C ASN A 356 -1.29 12.65 -17.25
N GLY A 357 -1.23 12.96 -15.98
CA GLY A 357 -2.35 12.92 -15.02
C GLY A 357 -1.91 13.33 -13.62
N ASP A 358 -2.85 13.73 -12.79
CA ASP A 358 -2.57 14.05 -11.39
C ASP A 358 -2.36 12.78 -10.59
N SER A 359 -1.33 12.81 -9.72
CA SER A 359 -0.99 11.78 -8.77
C SER A 359 -0.92 12.36 -7.37
N SER A 360 -1.49 11.67 -6.40
CA SER A 360 -1.56 12.16 -5.02
C SER A 360 -1.40 11.05 -3.98
N SER A 361 -1.44 11.42 -2.69
CA SER A 361 -1.44 10.50 -1.54
C SER A 361 -0.32 9.46 -1.53
N PRO A 362 0.97 9.85 -1.66
CA PRO A 362 2.07 8.89 -1.66
C PRO A 362 2.21 8.17 -0.31
N SER A 363 2.37 6.85 -0.36
CA SER A 363 2.67 5.99 0.78
C SER A 363 3.81 5.03 0.43
N ILE A 364 4.92 5.14 1.14
CA ILE A 364 6.12 4.35 0.87
C ILE A 364 5.99 2.94 1.45
N ALA A 365 6.43 1.94 0.71
CA ALA A 365 6.58 0.58 1.19
C ALA A 365 7.61 0.49 2.33
N PRO A 366 7.46 -0.45 3.29
CA PRO A 366 8.29 -0.49 4.49
C PRO A 366 9.78 -0.76 4.23
N ASN A 367 10.16 -1.29 3.05
CA ASN A 367 11.55 -1.40 2.64
C ASN A 367 12.06 -0.24 1.77
N GLY A 368 11.22 0.78 1.51
CA GLY A 368 11.57 1.94 0.71
C GLY A 368 11.63 1.71 -0.81
N SER A 369 11.35 0.49 -1.31
CA SER A 369 11.55 0.16 -2.74
C SER A 369 10.45 0.66 -3.66
N MET A 370 9.22 0.83 -3.16
CA MET A 370 8.03 1.20 -3.93
C MET A 370 7.24 2.30 -3.23
N ILE A 371 6.53 3.11 -4.01
CA ILE A 371 5.58 4.11 -3.53
C ILE A 371 4.20 3.78 -4.11
N LEU A 372 3.22 3.62 -3.25
CA LEU A 372 1.81 3.50 -3.58
C LEU A 372 1.19 4.90 -3.60
N TYR A 373 0.32 5.20 -4.55
CA TYR A 373 -0.32 6.50 -4.70
C TYR A 373 -1.68 6.36 -5.40
N ASP A 374 -2.50 7.39 -5.39
CA ASP A 374 -3.70 7.45 -6.23
C ASP A 374 -3.45 8.33 -7.45
N THR A 375 -4.07 7.97 -8.57
CA THR A 375 -3.93 8.67 -9.85
C THR A 375 -5.17 8.47 -10.73
N VAL A 376 -5.24 9.19 -11.84
CA VAL A 376 -6.28 9.01 -12.85
C VAL A 376 -5.76 8.13 -13.99
N TYR A 377 -6.45 7.02 -14.24
CA TYR A 377 -6.17 6.13 -15.35
C TYR A 377 -7.47 5.81 -16.08
N ASN A 378 -7.51 6.04 -17.39
CA ASN A 378 -8.73 5.86 -18.23
C ASN A 378 -9.96 6.57 -17.65
N GLY A 379 -9.78 7.80 -17.13
CA GLY A 379 -10.87 8.63 -16.60
C GLY A 379 -11.42 8.20 -15.22
N ARG A 380 -10.75 7.28 -14.52
CA ARG A 380 -11.13 6.80 -13.18
C ARG A 380 -9.98 6.97 -12.21
N ASN A 381 -10.30 7.25 -10.95
CA ASN A 381 -9.31 7.22 -9.90
C ASN A 381 -8.95 5.76 -9.56
N VAL A 382 -7.66 5.44 -9.63
CA VAL A 382 -7.09 4.13 -9.39
C VAL A 382 -5.88 4.25 -8.48
N LEU A 383 -5.44 3.13 -7.92
CA LEU A 383 -4.15 3.09 -7.25
C LEU A 383 -3.03 2.84 -8.27
N GLY A 384 -1.92 3.53 -8.11
CA GLY A 384 -0.68 3.30 -8.82
C GLY A 384 0.44 2.91 -7.87
N MET A 385 1.42 2.20 -8.38
CA MET A 385 2.70 1.97 -7.70
C MET A 385 3.84 2.39 -8.61
N VAL A 386 4.84 3.02 -8.04
CA VAL A 386 6.08 3.37 -8.73
C VAL A 386 7.28 2.95 -7.89
N SER A 387 8.31 2.39 -8.53
CA SER A 387 9.55 2.10 -7.82
C SER A 387 10.27 3.39 -7.39
N ALA A 388 10.99 3.34 -6.27
CA ALA A 388 11.71 4.49 -5.74
C ALA A 388 12.76 5.06 -6.72
N ASP A 389 13.21 4.28 -7.71
CA ASP A 389 14.06 4.72 -8.80
C ASP A 389 13.30 5.21 -10.05
N GLY A 390 11.95 5.13 -10.05
CA GLY A 390 11.09 5.55 -11.15
C GLY A 390 11.09 4.60 -12.35
N SER A 391 11.77 3.47 -12.28
CA SER A 391 11.94 2.54 -13.40
C SER A 391 10.73 1.64 -13.66
N VAL A 392 9.93 1.35 -12.63
CA VAL A 392 8.74 0.51 -12.68
C VAL A 392 7.50 1.32 -12.33
N GLN A 393 6.45 1.13 -13.10
CA GLN A 393 5.13 1.69 -12.82
C GLN A 393 4.07 0.60 -13.01
N LEU A 394 3.16 0.52 -12.05
CA LEU A 394 2.06 -0.43 -12.01
C LEU A 394 0.76 0.32 -11.75
N VAL A 395 -0.33 -0.19 -12.29
CA VAL A 395 -1.69 0.30 -12.02
C VAL A 395 -2.50 -0.83 -11.39
N LEU A 396 -3.22 -0.51 -10.32
CA LEU A 396 -4.16 -1.40 -9.65
C LEU A 396 -5.59 -0.87 -9.88
N PRO A 397 -6.30 -1.33 -10.91
CA PRO A 397 -7.64 -0.88 -11.21
C PRO A 397 -8.61 -1.25 -10.08
N ALA A 398 -9.38 -0.30 -9.58
CA ALA A 398 -10.46 -0.58 -8.64
C ALA A 398 -11.58 -1.38 -9.33
N ARG A 399 -12.11 -2.42 -8.66
CA ARG A 399 -13.19 -3.27 -9.20
C ARG A 399 -14.50 -2.52 -9.32
N ALA A 400 -14.84 -1.68 -8.35
CA ALA A 400 -16.08 -0.92 -8.31
C ALA A 400 -15.86 0.42 -7.64
N GLY A 401 -15.98 1.52 -8.39
CA GLY A 401 -15.78 2.87 -7.88
C GLY A 401 -14.38 3.42 -8.11
N ASP A 402 -14.06 4.52 -7.47
CA ASP A 402 -12.81 5.24 -7.52
C ASP A 402 -11.98 4.91 -6.28
N ALA A 403 -10.74 4.47 -6.44
CA ALA A 403 -9.83 4.20 -5.33
C ALA A 403 -8.94 5.42 -5.03
N GLN A 404 -8.82 5.77 -3.75
CA GLN A 404 -8.06 6.93 -3.29
C GLN A 404 -7.47 6.74 -1.89
N ASP A 405 -6.63 7.68 -1.46
CA ASP A 405 -6.02 7.74 -0.11
C ASP A 405 -5.38 6.40 0.31
N PRO A 406 -4.43 5.85 -0.46
CA PRO A 406 -3.80 4.59 -0.09
C PRO A 406 -2.83 4.74 1.08
N ALA A 407 -2.69 3.66 1.86
CA ALA A 407 -1.70 3.51 2.92
C ALA A 407 -1.07 2.12 2.86
N TRP A 408 0.25 2.06 2.77
CA TRP A 408 1.00 0.80 2.82
C TRP A 408 1.16 0.34 4.26
N SER A 409 0.97 -0.95 4.53
CA SER A 409 1.17 -1.52 5.86
C SER A 409 2.66 -1.59 6.22
N PRO A 410 3.02 -1.65 7.51
CA PRO A 410 4.34 -2.11 7.92
C PRO A 410 4.54 -3.57 7.49
N PHE A 411 5.75 -4.11 7.71
CA PHE A 411 5.97 -5.54 7.60
C PHE A 411 5.04 -6.28 8.57
N LEU A 412 4.28 -7.22 8.03
CA LEU A 412 3.45 -8.12 8.82
C LEU A 412 4.30 -9.34 9.18
N GLY A 413 4.39 -9.66 10.45
CA GLY A 413 5.25 -10.69 11.01
C GLY A 413 5.08 -12.11 10.46
#